data_6e6f26ac70b8112fe7e7e7150bb4e564
#
_entry.id   6e6f26ac70b8112fe7e7e7150bb4e564
#
_cell.length_a   1.000
_cell.length_b   1.000
_cell.length_c   1.000
_cell.angle_alpha   90.00
_cell.angle_beta   90.00
_cell.angle_gamma   90.00
#
_symmetry.space_group_name_H-M   'P 1'
#
loop_
_entity.id
_entity.type
_entity.pdbx_description
1 polymer ?
#
loop_
_entity_poly.entity_id
_entity_poly.type
_entity_poly.pdbx_seq_one_letter_code
_entity_poly.pdbx_strand_id
1 'polypeptide(L)'
;VRGYYGDLRHNVKAVYQFYLGAYDGNPANLDPLPPEESAKRYLEVMGGADKAVAAAQTAFDKGEYRWAAELLNQVVFGQPDHNGAKELLARTYEQMGYMSEAAPFRNSYLTAAAELRNGPPTKGLSKAGFIAMLNQTPIERFLEAMAASLDGPAAEGKNLKVNLVLTDIQESYVLWIENAVLHFKKEAPATDANATLTLTKPLFINIIAGTANVKNTLMSDDLKIGGSKIDLVRFFSLIDKAPGTFAIVTP
;
A
#
# COMPACT_ATOMS: atom_id res chain seq x y z
N VAL A 1 -26.46 24.50 -2.67
CA VAL A 1 -25.17 24.22 -2.01
C VAL A 1 -24.34 23.40 -2.98
N ARG A 2 -23.13 23.85 -3.31
CA ARG A 2 -22.21 23.12 -4.18
C ARG A 2 -21.37 22.12 -3.36
N GLY A 3 -21.19 20.91 -3.88
CA GLY A 3 -20.40 19.86 -3.22
C GLY A 3 -18.93 19.92 -3.61
N TYR A 4 -18.16 20.86 -3.06
CA TYR A 4 -16.75 21.02 -3.42
C TYR A 4 -15.86 19.84 -3.02
N TYR A 5 -16.12 19.21 -1.88
CA TYR A 5 -15.35 18.04 -1.43
C TYR A 5 -16.03 16.74 -1.83
N GLY A 6 -17.30 16.56 -1.46
CA GLY A 6 -18.13 15.43 -1.88
C GLY A 6 -19.43 15.93 -2.51
N ASP A 7 -20.04 15.13 -3.34
CA ASP A 7 -21.39 15.32 -3.87
C ASP A 7 -22.36 14.30 -3.29
N LEU A 8 -23.64 14.43 -3.62
CA LEU A 8 -24.68 13.52 -3.12
C LEU A 8 -24.36 12.06 -3.49
N ARG A 9 -23.92 11.81 -4.75
CA ARG A 9 -23.60 10.46 -5.23
C ARG A 9 -22.41 9.86 -4.49
N HIS A 10 -21.35 10.64 -4.24
CA HIS A 10 -20.21 10.24 -3.46
C HIS A 10 -20.59 9.91 -2.01
N ASN A 11 -21.33 10.82 -1.37
CA ASN A 11 -21.71 10.70 0.03
C ASN A 11 -22.65 9.51 0.28
N VAL A 12 -23.63 9.26 -0.61
CA VAL A 12 -24.52 8.09 -0.53
C VAL A 12 -23.72 6.78 -0.58
N LYS A 13 -22.77 6.68 -1.50
CA LYS A 13 -21.88 5.48 -1.56
C LYS A 13 -21.05 5.31 -0.29
N ALA A 14 -20.49 6.40 0.24
CA ALA A 14 -19.71 6.36 1.48
C ALA A 14 -20.55 5.92 2.69
N VAL A 15 -21.78 6.43 2.82
CA VAL A 15 -22.72 6.04 3.88
C VAL A 15 -23.09 4.56 3.74
N TYR A 16 -23.41 4.12 2.53
CA TYR A 16 -23.74 2.71 2.28
C TYR A 16 -22.58 1.80 2.71
N GLN A 17 -21.36 2.10 2.27
CA GLN A 17 -20.18 1.32 2.59
C GLN A 17 -19.83 1.33 4.08
N PHE A 18 -20.06 2.46 4.77
CA PHE A 18 -19.83 2.58 6.21
C PHE A 18 -20.74 1.63 7.02
N TYR A 19 -22.03 1.54 6.67
CA TYR A 19 -22.98 0.73 7.43
C TYR A 19 -23.04 -0.74 6.98
N LEU A 20 -22.80 -1.04 5.71
CA LEU A 20 -22.96 -2.39 5.15
C LEU A 20 -21.64 -3.06 4.78
N GLY A 21 -20.51 -2.31 4.81
CA GLY A 21 -19.21 -2.82 4.41
C GLY A 21 -19.02 -2.84 2.88
N ALA A 22 -17.93 -3.45 2.45
CA ALA A 22 -17.54 -3.52 1.04
C ALA A 22 -18.32 -4.57 0.24
N TYR A 23 -18.86 -5.59 0.91
CA TYR A 23 -19.61 -6.66 0.26
C TYR A 23 -21.06 -6.23 0.00
N ASP A 24 -21.47 -6.33 -1.25
CA ASP A 24 -22.80 -5.88 -1.72
C ASP A 24 -23.94 -6.91 -1.54
N GLY A 25 -23.63 -8.08 -0.96
CA GLY A 25 -24.59 -9.17 -0.78
C GLY A 25 -24.77 -10.10 -1.98
N ASN A 26 -24.17 -9.79 -3.13
CA ASN A 26 -24.20 -10.64 -4.31
C ASN A 26 -23.10 -11.70 -4.27
N PRO A 27 -23.42 -13.01 -4.18
CA PRO A 27 -22.40 -14.07 -4.11
C PRO A 27 -21.37 -14.07 -5.24
N ALA A 28 -21.70 -13.55 -6.42
CA ALA A 28 -20.78 -13.43 -7.54
C ALA A 28 -19.59 -12.47 -7.25
N ASN A 29 -19.79 -11.55 -6.29
CA ASN A 29 -18.78 -10.56 -5.89
C ASN A 29 -18.08 -10.94 -4.57
N LEU A 30 -18.41 -12.13 -3.99
CA LEU A 30 -17.84 -12.54 -2.70
C LEU A 30 -16.37 -12.97 -2.85
N ASP A 31 -16.06 -13.72 -3.90
CA ASP A 31 -14.71 -14.22 -4.21
C ASP A 31 -14.46 -14.11 -5.73
N PRO A 32 -14.29 -12.90 -6.26
CA PRO A 32 -14.09 -12.69 -7.68
C PRO A 32 -12.67 -13.16 -8.10
N LEU A 33 -12.54 -13.50 -9.37
CA LEU A 33 -11.22 -13.78 -9.96
C LEU A 33 -10.30 -12.55 -9.80
N PRO A 34 -8.97 -12.78 -9.70
CA PRO A 34 -8.00 -11.70 -9.75
C PRO A 34 -8.23 -10.80 -10.99
N PRO A 35 -8.03 -9.48 -10.88
CA PRO A 35 -8.37 -8.54 -11.95
C PRO A 35 -7.77 -8.89 -13.32
N GLU A 36 -6.51 -9.32 -13.37
CA GLU A 36 -5.83 -9.70 -14.61
C GLU A 36 -6.44 -10.96 -15.26
N GLU A 37 -6.73 -11.97 -14.44
CA GLU A 37 -7.34 -13.21 -14.94
C GLU A 37 -8.77 -12.95 -15.42
N SER A 38 -9.54 -12.19 -14.66
CA SER A 38 -10.89 -11.77 -15.02
C SER A 38 -10.89 -11.01 -16.35
N ALA A 39 -9.98 -10.04 -16.49
CA ALA A 39 -9.87 -9.21 -17.68
C ALA A 39 -9.55 -10.04 -18.94
N LYS A 40 -8.63 -11.01 -18.85
CA LYS A 40 -8.33 -11.91 -19.97
C LYS A 40 -9.57 -12.68 -20.44
N ARG A 41 -10.36 -13.21 -19.51
CA ARG A 41 -11.60 -13.93 -19.82
C ARG A 41 -12.67 -13.01 -20.44
N TYR A 42 -12.80 -11.78 -19.93
CA TYR A 42 -13.69 -10.79 -20.55
C TYR A 42 -13.28 -10.46 -21.99
N LEU A 43 -11.98 -10.31 -22.24
CA LEU A 43 -11.48 -10.06 -23.61
C LEU A 43 -11.80 -11.23 -24.56
N GLU A 44 -11.69 -12.47 -24.12
CA GLU A 44 -12.10 -13.63 -24.93
C GLU A 44 -13.58 -13.55 -25.30
N VAL A 45 -14.46 -13.27 -24.33
CA VAL A 45 -15.92 -13.15 -24.57
C VAL A 45 -16.24 -11.96 -25.47
N MET A 46 -15.53 -10.84 -25.34
CA MET A 46 -15.69 -9.65 -26.19
C MET A 46 -15.13 -9.82 -27.61
N GLY A 47 -14.43 -10.92 -27.87
CA GLY A 47 -13.83 -11.22 -29.18
C GLY A 47 -12.49 -10.54 -29.42
N GLY A 48 -11.76 -10.23 -28.34
CA GLY A 48 -10.41 -9.68 -28.33
C GLY A 48 -10.34 -8.19 -28.00
N ALA A 49 -9.10 -7.77 -27.67
CA ALA A 49 -8.83 -6.39 -27.26
C ALA A 49 -9.21 -5.35 -28.29
N ASP A 50 -8.92 -5.59 -29.58
CA ASP A 50 -9.20 -4.63 -30.65
C ASP A 50 -10.70 -4.34 -30.78
N LYS A 51 -11.57 -5.36 -30.63
CA LYS A 51 -13.02 -5.18 -30.64
C LYS A 51 -13.49 -4.41 -29.41
N ALA A 52 -12.94 -4.70 -28.25
CA ALA A 52 -13.24 -4.00 -27.02
C ALA A 52 -12.84 -2.51 -27.12
N VAL A 53 -11.66 -2.21 -27.66
CA VAL A 53 -11.21 -0.83 -27.89
C VAL A 53 -12.08 -0.10 -28.91
N ALA A 54 -12.49 -0.75 -30.01
CA ALA A 54 -13.39 -0.14 -31.01
C ALA A 54 -14.76 0.16 -30.40
N ALA A 55 -15.33 -0.74 -29.58
CA ALA A 55 -16.56 -0.50 -28.85
C ALA A 55 -16.42 0.65 -27.83
N ALA A 56 -15.29 0.69 -27.12
CA ALA A 56 -15.00 1.77 -26.17
C ALA A 56 -14.84 3.12 -26.88
N GLN A 57 -14.20 3.18 -28.05
CA GLN A 57 -14.10 4.40 -28.84
C GLN A 57 -15.50 4.88 -29.26
N THR A 58 -16.35 3.97 -29.70
CA THR A 58 -17.74 4.30 -30.04
C THR A 58 -18.50 4.87 -28.85
N ALA A 59 -18.32 4.28 -27.66
CA ALA A 59 -18.91 4.78 -26.43
C ALA A 59 -18.36 6.16 -26.04
N PHE A 60 -17.05 6.35 -26.18
CA PHE A 60 -16.39 7.63 -25.94
C PHE A 60 -16.98 8.74 -26.83
N ASP A 61 -17.10 8.49 -28.11
CA ASP A 61 -17.62 9.46 -29.10
C ASP A 61 -19.09 9.85 -28.82
N LYS A 62 -19.86 8.96 -28.19
CA LYS A 62 -21.22 9.22 -27.72
C LYS A 62 -21.28 9.92 -26.33
N GLY A 63 -20.14 10.13 -25.66
CA GLY A 63 -20.10 10.66 -24.30
C GLY A 63 -20.45 9.64 -23.21
N GLU A 64 -20.50 8.35 -23.53
CA GLU A 64 -20.77 7.23 -22.61
C GLU A 64 -19.48 6.86 -21.85
N TYR A 65 -18.82 7.83 -21.23
CA TYR A 65 -17.47 7.68 -20.67
C TYR A 65 -17.36 6.59 -19.61
N ARG A 66 -18.40 6.36 -18.79
CA ARG A 66 -18.36 5.29 -17.80
C ARG A 66 -18.28 3.91 -18.44
N TRP A 67 -19.04 3.70 -19.51
CA TRP A 67 -19.03 2.46 -20.26
C TRP A 67 -17.69 2.28 -21.00
N ALA A 68 -17.19 3.33 -21.62
CA ALA A 68 -15.86 3.31 -22.25
C ALA A 68 -14.77 2.94 -21.25
N ALA A 69 -14.81 3.50 -20.03
CA ALA A 69 -13.84 3.18 -18.97
C ALA A 69 -13.92 1.71 -18.53
N GLU A 70 -15.12 1.15 -18.36
CA GLU A 70 -15.31 -0.26 -17.99
C GLU A 70 -14.72 -1.21 -19.04
N LEU A 71 -14.98 -0.97 -20.33
CA LEU A 71 -14.42 -1.77 -21.43
C LEU A 71 -12.88 -1.67 -21.47
N LEU A 72 -12.36 -0.44 -21.42
CA LEU A 72 -10.90 -0.21 -21.52
C LEU A 72 -10.15 -0.73 -20.32
N ASN A 73 -10.74 -0.73 -19.14
CA ASN A 73 -10.14 -1.34 -17.95
C ASN A 73 -9.86 -2.83 -18.18
N GLN A 74 -10.78 -3.57 -18.82
CA GLN A 74 -10.56 -4.97 -19.17
C GLN A 74 -9.37 -5.11 -20.15
N VAL A 75 -9.23 -4.17 -21.10
CA VAL A 75 -8.10 -4.23 -22.05
C VAL A 75 -6.79 -3.95 -21.33
N VAL A 76 -6.72 -2.92 -20.49
CA VAL A 76 -5.49 -2.53 -19.80
C VAL A 76 -5.02 -3.60 -18.81
N PHE A 77 -5.93 -4.28 -18.11
CA PHE A 77 -5.58 -5.36 -17.20
C PHE A 77 -5.31 -6.69 -17.92
N GLY A 78 -5.99 -6.98 -19.00
CA GLY A 78 -5.81 -8.23 -19.78
C GLY A 78 -4.63 -8.18 -20.76
N GLN A 79 -4.28 -6.99 -21.26
CA GLN A 79 -3.17 -6.73 -22.17
C GLN A 79 -2.45 -5.43 -21.77
N PRO A 80 -1.60 -5.45 -20.74
CA PRO A 80 -0.97 -4.26 -20.18
C PRO A 80 -0.11 -3.45 -21.18
N ASP A 81 0.35 -4.07 -22.25
CA ASP A 81 1.17 -3.43 -23.27
C ASP A 81 0.35 -2.73 -24.36
N HIS A 82 -0.98 -2.72 -24.28
CA HIS A 82 -1.85 -2.11 -25.28
C HIS A 82 -1.90 -0.58 -25.12
N ASN A 83 -0.92 0.13 -25.67
CA ASN A 83 -0.77 1.58 -25.52
C ASN A 83 -1.98 2.39 -26.01
N GLY A 84 -2.62 1.96 -27.09
CA GLY A 84 -3.84 2.61 -27.60
C GLY A 84 -5.01 2.58 -26.60
N ALA A 85 -5.18 1.47 -25.88
CA ALA A 85 -6.20 1.35 -24.85
C ALA A 85 -5.88 2.23 -23.63
N LYS A 86 -4.59 2.27 -23.22
CA LYS A 86 -4.14 3.15 -22.13
C LYS A 86 -4.43 4.62 -22.44
N GLU A 87 -4.08 5.08 -23.63
CA GLU A 87 -4.30 6.47 -24.01
C GLU A 87 -5.81 6.80 -24.12
N LEU A 88 -6.61 5.92 -24.69
CA LEU A 88 -8.06 6.13 -24.76
C LEU A 88 -8.69 6.12 -23.37
N LEU A 89 -8.24 5.25 -22.46
CA LEU A 89 -8.69 5.21 -21.08
C LEU A 89 -8.28 6.49 -20.32
N ALA A 90 -7.05 6.97 -20.53
CA ALA A 90 -6.58 8.22 -19.94
C ALA A 90 -7.47 9.40 -20.39
N ARG A 91 -7.75 9.52 -21.68
CA ARG A 91 -8.66 10.54 -22.22
C ARG A 91 -10.08 10.40 -21.66
N THR A 92 -10.54 9.17 -21.49
CA THR A 92 -11.85 8.88 -20.88
C THR A 92 -11.91 9.36 -19.45
N TYR A 93 -10.88 9.06 -18.65
CA TYR A 93 -10.79 9.53 -17.27
C TYR A 93 -10.63 11.07 -17.18
N GLU A 94 -9.94 11.71 -18.11
CA GLU A 94 -9.89 13.17 -18.18
C GLU A 94 -11.28 13.78 -18.36
N GLN A 95 -12.07 13.25 -19.31
CA GLN A 95 -13.46 13.74 -19.49
C GLN A 95 -14.28 13.53 -18.21
N MET A 96 -14.20 12.36 -17.59
CA MET A 96 -14.91 12.09 -16.34
C MET A 96 -14.43 12.99 -15.19
N GLY A 97 -13.14 13.31 -15.15
CA GLY A 97 -12.55 14.20 -14.16
C GLY A 97 -13.03 15.66 -14.34
N TYR A 98 -12.97 16.18 -15.55
CA TYR A 98 -13.42 17.54 -15.86
C TYR A 98 -14.93 17.73 -15.66
N MET A 99 -15.72 16.68 -15.83
CA MET A 99 -17.16 16.69 -15.58
C MET A 99 -17.51 16.50 -14.10
N SER A 100 -16.55 16.17 -13.24
CA SER A 100 -16.79 15.94 -11.81
C SER A 100 -16.62 17.22 -11.01
N GLU A 101 -17.68 17.64 -10.32
CA GLU A 101 -17.64 18.79 -9.41
C GLU A 101 -16.96 18.40 -8.08
N ALA A 102 -17.24 17.20 -7.56
CA ALA A 102 -16.66 16.71 -6.33
C ALA A 102 -15.15 16.41 -6.47
N ALA A 103 -14.34 17.04 -5.62
CA ALA A 103 -12.89 16.86 -5.64
C ALA A 103 -12.42 15.39 -5.53
N PRO A 104 -12.99 14.52 -4.69
CA PRO A 104 -12.58 13.12 -4.63
C PRO A 104 -12.72 12.40 -5.97
N PHE A 105 -13.84 12.56 -6.67
CA PHE A 105 -14.04 11.94 -7.98
C PHE A 105 -13.11 12.53 -9.03
N ARG A 106 -13.04 13.87 -9.10
CA ARG A 106 -12.15 14.55 -10.05
C ARG A 106 -10.70 14.12 -9.88
N ASN A 107 -10.20 14.13 -8.65
CA ASN A 107 -8.82 13.79 -8.36
C ASN A 107 -8.54 12.31 -8.68
N SER A 108 -9.46 11.39 -8.35
CA SER A 108 -9.31 9.98 -8.69
C SER A 108 -9.17 9.78 -10.20
N TYR A 109 -10.04 10.39 -11.00
CA TYR A 109 -9.96 10.25 -12.46
C TYR A 109 -8.72 10.90 -13.07
N LEU A 110 -8.37 12.12 -12.65
CA LEU A 110 -7.22 12.82 -13.23
C LEU A 110 -5.89 12.19 -12.79
N THR A 111 -5.80 11.66 -11.57
CA THR A 111 -4.62 10.91 -11.12
C THR A 111 -4.48 9.60 -11.91
N ALA A 112 -5.58 8.89 -12.12
CA ALA A 112 -5.60 7.67 -12.93
C ALA A 112 -5.17 7.93 -14.38
N ALA A 113 -5.63 9.03 -15.00
CA ALA A 113 -5.20 9.43 -16.34
C ALA A 113 -3.70 9.74 -16.40
N ALA A 114 -3.17 10.42 -15.39
CA ALA A 114 -1.74 10.71 -15.28
C ALA A 114 -0.91 9.43 -15.11
N GLU A 115 -1.37 8.47 -14.32
CA GLU A 115 -0.70 7.19 -14.10
C GLU A 115 -0.66 6.34 -15.40
N LEU A 116 -1.76 6.28 -16.15
CA LEU A 116 -1.80 5.55 -17.43
C LEU A 116 -0.76 6.06 -18.44
N ARG A 117 -0.45 7.35 -18.42
CA ARG A 117 0.54 7.95 -19.33
C ARG A 117 1.97 7.90 -18.83
N ASN A 118 2.16 8.09 -17.52
CA ASN A 118 3.48 8.32 -16.94
C ASN A 118 3.95 7.16 -16.05
N GLY A 119 3.12 6.15 -15.85
CA GLY A 119 3.31 5.13 -14.83
C GLY A 119 3.00 5.63 -13.40
N PRO A 120 3.09 4.76 -12.40
CA PRO A 120 2.89 5.13 -11.01
C PRO A 120 3.91 6.15 -10.55
N PRO A 121 3.59 6.98 -9.53
CA PRO A 121 4.53 7.98 -9.02
C PRO A 121 5.85 7.33 -8.61
N THR A 122 6.97 7.87 -9.06
CA THR A 122 8.32 7.36 -8.69
C THR A 122 8.75 7.78 -7.29
N LYS A 123 8.08 8.78 -6.71
CA LYS A 123 8.33 9.28 -5.35
C LYS A 123 7.04 9.19 -4.55
N GLY A 124 7.10 8.47 -3.43
CA GLY A 124 6.03 8.47 -2.44
C GLY A 124 5.94 9.79 -1.67
N LEU A 125 5.06 9.83 -0.69
CA LEU A 125 4.92 10.98 0.21
C LEU A 125 6.27 11.30 0.89
N SER A 126 6.56 12.58 1.07
CA SER A 126 7.80 13.02 1.72
C SER A 126 7.92 12.43 3.12
N LYS A 127 8.92 11.58 3.32
CA LYS A 127 9.21 10.96 4.63
C LYS A 127 9.45 12.01 5.72
N ALA A 128 10.04 13.16 5.37
CA ALA A 128 10.33 14.24 6.32
C ALA A 128 9.06 14.83 6.96
N GLY A 129 7.97 15.00 6.20
CA GLY A 129 6.69 15.47 6.75
C GLY A 129 6.04 14.47 7.71
N PHE A 130 6.32 13.18 7.54
CA PHE A 130 5.81 12.13 8.42
C PHE A 130 6.62 11.93 9.69
N ILE A 131 7.91 12.20 9.70
CA ILE A 131 8.77 11.95 10.87
C ILE A 131 8.25 12.68 12.12
N ALA A 132 7.80 13.92 11.99
CA ALA A 132 7.25 14.67 13.11
C ALA A 132 6.00 13.98 13.71
N MET A 133 5.11 13.46 12.87
CA MET A 133 3.94 12.70 13.29
C MET A 133 4.35 11.35 13.89
N LEU A 134 5.28 10.64 13.25
CA LEU A 134 5.78 9.35 13.72
C LEU A 134 6.42 9.46 15.11
N ASN A 135 7.14 10.53 15.40
CA ASN A 135 7.73 10.77 16.72
C ASN A 135 6.68 10.92 17.84
N GLN A 136 5.46 11.32 17.53
CA GLN A 136 4.33 11.39 18.47
C GLN A 136 3.56 10.06 18.58
N THR A 137 3.81 9.11 17.67
CA THR A 137 3.12 7.82 17.65
C THR A 137 3.68 6.91 18.75
N PRO A 138 2.84 6.20 19.53
CA PRO A 138 3.29 5.18 20.48
C PRO A 138 4.09 4.08 19.78
N ILE A 139 5.09 3.54 20.45
CA ILE A 139 5.97 2.48 19.88
C ILE A 139 5.17 1.23 19.53
N GLU A 140 4.18 0.88 20.31
CA GLU A 140 3.35 -0.29 20.09
C GLU A 140 2.72 -0.27 18.69
N ARG A 141 2.35 0.92 18.16
CA ARG A 141 1.79 1.04 16.81
C ARG A 141 2.82 0.71 15.71
N PHE A 142 4.09 1.02 15.94
CA PHE A 142 5.15 0.59 15.03
C PHE A 142 5.37 -0.92 15.10
N LEU A 143 5.32 -1.50 16.29
CA LEU A 143 5.49 -2.93 16.47
C LEU A 143 4.30 -3.71 15.90
N GLU A 144 3.06 -3.20 16.04
CA GLU A 144 1.88 -3.73 15.35
C GLU A 144 2.03 -3.69 13.82
N ALA A 145 2.51 -2.56 13.28
CA ALA A 145 2.78 -2.43 11.84
C ALA A 145 3.88 -3.39 11.37
N MET A 146 4.94 -3.55 12.16
CA MET A 146 5.99 -4.54 11.87
C MET A 146 5.45 -5.97 11.89
N ALA A 147 4.58 -6.29 12.85
CA ALA A 147 3.94 -7.61 12.92
C ALA A 147 3.07 -7.90 11.69
N ALA A 148 2.32 -6.88 11.22
CA ALA A 148 1.53 -6.98 10.00
C ALA A 148 2.38 -7.06 8.71
N SER A 149 3.65 -6.64 8.78
CA SER A 149 4.59 -6.66 7.65
C SER A 149 5.57 -7.84 7.69
N LEU A 150 5.35 -8.83 8.56
CA LEU A 150 6.20 -10.01 8.59
C LEU A 150 6.01 -10.84 7.31
N ASP A 151 7.12 -11.19 6.65
CA ASP A 151 7.12 -12.20 5.58
C ASP A 151 6.92 -13.59 6.20
N GLY A 152 5.65 -14.01 6.30
CA GLY A 152 5.26 -15.27 6.92
C GLY A 152 5.95 -16.48 6.30
N PRO A 153 5.92 -16.67 4.97
CA PRO A 153 6.66 -17.75 4.30
C PRO A 153 8.16 -17.77 4.62
N ALA A 154 8.81 -16.60 4.61
CA ALA A 154 10.22 -16.50 4.96
C ALA A 154 10.50 -16.73 6.45
N ALA A 155 9.52 -16.47 7.32
CA ALA A 155 9.61 -16.66 8.77
C ALA A 155 9.28 -18.08 9.24
N GLU A 156 8.78 -18.95 8.35
CA GLU A 156 8.42 -20.33 8.69
C GLU A 156 9.60 -21.10 9.31
N GLY A 157 9.35 -21.78 10.42
CA GLY A 157 10.34 -22.55 11.17
C GLY A 157 11.42 -21.73 11.87
N LYS A 158 11.34 -20.39 11.87
CA LYS A 158 12.30 -19.53 12.58
C LYS A 158 11.78 -19.13 13.96
N ASN A 159 12.68 -19.25 14.94
CA ASN A 159 12.46 -18.78 16.30
C ASN A 159 13.57 -17.79 16.64
N LEU A 160 13.23 -16.51 16.67
CA LEU A 160 14.16 -15.42 16.95
C LEU A 160 13.56 -14.51 18.00
N LYS A 161 14.37 -14.12 19.00
CA LYS A 161 13.96 -13.21 20.07
C LYS A 161 14.90 -12.03 20.16
N VAL A 162 14.39 -10.82 20.18
CA VAL A 162 15.15 -9.59 20.22
C VAL A 162 14.60 -8.65 21.29
N ASN A 163 15.47 -8.09 22.12
CA ASN A 163 15.09 -6.98 23.00
C ASN A 163 15.25 -5.65 22.26
N LEU A 164 14.27 -4.78 22.41
CA LEU A 164 14.32 -3.38 22.00
C LEU A 164 14.29 -2.52 23.27
N VAL A 165 15.35 -1.75 23.50
CA VAL A 165 15.48 -0.86 24.65
C VAL A 165 15.55 0.58 24.16
N LEU A 166 14.57 1.39 24.53
CA LEU A 166 14.44 2.79 24.15
C LEU A 166 14.85 3.68 25.31
N THR A 167 16.04 4.25 25.22
CA THR A 167 16.70 4.89 26.36
C THR A 167 16.12 6.23 26.76
N ASP A 168 15.62 7.00 25.80
CA ASP A 168 15.06 8.34 26.00
C ASP A 168 13.68 8.33 26.64
N ILE A 169 12.88 7.30 26.38
CA ILE A 169 11.54 7.14 26.96
C ILE A 169 11.48 6.08 28.07
N GLN A 170 12.62 5.44 28.39
CA GLN A 170 12.75 4.39 29.42
C GLN A 170 11.78 3.22 29.23
N GLU A 171 11.58 2.82 27.98
CA GLU A 171 10.72 1.69 27.61
C GLU A 171 11.54 0.53 27.04
N SER A 172 11.11 -0.69 27.35
CA SER A 172 11.69 -1.90 26.79
C SER A 172 10.59 -2.82 26.26
N TYR A 173 10.91 -3.48 25.17
CA TYR A 173 10.04 -4.45 24.52
C TYR A 173 10.82 -5.71 24.21
N VAL A 174 10.18 -6.85 24.41
CA VAL A 174 10.66 -8.13 23.90
C VAL A 174 9.86 -8.46 22.64
N LEU A 175 10.56 -8.68 21.53
CA LEU A 175 9.99 -9.07 20.25
C LEU A 175 10.43 -10.50 19.95
N TRP A 176 9.49 -11.35 19.49
CA TRP A 176 9.88 -12.70 19.07
C TRP A 176 9.05 -13.18 17.90
N ILE A 177 9.70 -14.00 17.06
CA ILE A 177 9.06 -14.66 15.94
C ILE A 177 8.89 -16.13 16.31
N GLU A 178 7.66 -16.59 16.28
CA GLU A 178 7.27 -17.96 16.55
C GLU A 178 6.07 -18.32 15.69
N ASN A 179 6.06 -19.53 15.10
CA ASN A 179 4.99 -20.02 14.20
C ASN A 179 4.69 -19.05 13.05
N ALA A 180 5.72 -18.41 12.47
CA ALA A 180 5.62 -17.42 11.42
C ALA A 180 4.77 -16.17 11.82
N VAL A 181 4.73 -15.84 13.12
CA VAL A 181 4.06 -14.65 13.66
C VAL A 181 5.07 -13.83 14.46
N LEU A 182 5.07 -12.51 14.27
CA LEU A 182 5.82 -11.59 15.13
C LEU A 182 4.94 -11.19 16.31
N HIS A 183 5.44 -11.51 17.49
CA HIS A 183 4.86 -11.11 18.77
C HIS A 183 5.71 -10.02 19.40
N PHE A 184 5.10 -9.19 20.24
CA PHE A 184 5.84 -8.26 21.08
C PHE A 184 5.14 -8.04 22.41
N LYS A 185 5.93 -7.67 23.41
CA LYS A 185 5.42 -7.34 24.75
C LYS A 185 6.28 -6.27 25.40
N LYS A 186 5.63 -5.30 26.03
CA LYS A 186 6.31 -4.28 26.84
C LYS A 186 6.68 -4.88 28.18
N GLU A 187 7.95 -5.23 28.35
CA GLU A 187 8.49 -5.81 29.57
C GLU A 187 10.01 -5.61 29.65
N ALA A 188 10.62 -5.98 30.77
CA ALA A 188 12.07 -5.96 30.93
C ALA A 188 12.75 -6.86 29.89
N PRO A 189 13.99 -6.51 29.45
CA PRO A 189 14.74 -7.31 28.50
C PRO A 189 14.87 -8.77 28.91
N ALA A 190 14.52 -9.69 28.03
CA ALA A 190 14.64 -11.12 28.24
C ALA A 190 16.12 -11.55 28.25
N THR A 191 16.49 -12.41 29.18
CA THR A 191 17.86 -12.91 29.31
C THR A 191 18.23 -13.93 28.24
N ASP A 192 17.25 -14.58 27.62
CA ASP A 192 17.36 -15.58 26.55
C ASP A 192 17.22 -14.99 25.14
N ALA A 193 17.22 -13.66 25.00
CA ALA A 193 17.14 -13.03 23.69
C ALA A 193 18.41 -13.25 22.87
N ASN A 194 18.27 -13.51 21.57
CA ASN A 194 19.39 -13.66 20.65
C ASN A 194 20.19 -12.36 20.52
N ALA A 195 19.51 -11.22 20.57
CA ALA A 195 20.13 -9.91 20.50
C ALA A 195 19.36 -8.86 21.30
N THR A 196 20.06 -7.79 21.67
CA THR A 196 19.47 -6.60 22.29
C THR A 196 19.87 -5.37 21.50
N LEU A 197 18.85 -4.63 21.04
CA LEU A 197 18.99 -3.36 20.34
C LEU A 197 18.68 -2.22 21.34
N THR A 198 19.66 -1.38 21.63
CA THR A 198 19.52 -0.24 22.54
C THR A 198 19.76 1.05 21.77
N LEU A 199 18.77 1.94 21.74
CA LEU A 199 18.81 3.22 21.01
C LEU A 199 17.72 4.19 21.54
N THR A 200 17.67 5.38 20.96
CA THR A 200 16.57 6.32 21.23
C THR A 200 15.37 6.06 20.31
N LYS A 201 14.16 6.43 20.73
CA LYS A 201 12.95 6.34 19.93
C LYS A 201 13.08 7.06 18.58
N PRO A 202 13.57 8.32 18.48
CA PRO A 202 13.75 8.98 17.20
C PRO A 202 14.72 8.23 16.27
N LEU A 203 15.78 7.64 16.80
CA LEU A 203 16.72 6.87 15.99
C LEU A 203 16.06 5.57 15.47
N PHE A 204 15.30 4.87 16.30
CA PHE A 204 14.51 3.71 15.89
C PHE A 204 13.56 4.04 14.74
N ILE A 205 12.81 5.15 14.87
CA ILE A 205 11.88 5.62 13.83
C ILE A 205 12.63 5.95 12.53
N ASN A 206 13.76 6.64 12.60
CA ASN A 206 14.58 6.96 11.44
C ASN A 206 15.12 5.71 10.72
N ILE A 207 15.51 4.68 11.47
CA ILE A 207 15.97 3.39 10.91
C ILE A 207 14.82 2.72 10.16
N ILE A 208 13.65 2.58 10.78
CA ILE A 208 12.46 1.95 10.16
C ILE A 208 11.98 2.75 8.94
N ALA A 209 11.94 4.07 9.05
CA ALA A 209 11.57 4.95 7.94
C ALA A 209 12.61 4.96 6.80
N GLY A 210 13.79 4.34 7.01
CA GLY A 210 14.89 4.32 6.04
C GLY A 210 15.49 5.71 5.78
N THR A 211 15.40 6.63 6.76
CA THR A 211 15.98 7.97 6.70
C THR A 211 17.30 8.06 7.48
N ALA A 212 17.60 7.07 8.31
CA ALA A 212 18.89 6.99 9.00
C ALA A 212 20.01 6.66 8.02
N ASN A 213 21.15 7.36 8.17
CA ASN A 213 22.38 6.95 7.51
C ASN A 213 22.99 5.78 8.29
N VAL A 214 22.76 4.56 7.80
CA VAL A 214 23.16 3.30 8.46
C VAL A 214 24.64 3.31 8.86
N LYS A 215 25.53 3.83 7.98
CA LYS A 215 26.98 3.88 8.26
C LYS A 215 27.31 4.78 9.45
N ASN A 216 26.71 5.96 9.49
CA ASN A 216 26.92 6.90 10.60
C ASN A 216 26.25 6.39 11.88
N THR A 217 25.09 5.75 11.76
CA THR A 217 24.36 5.19 12.90
C THR A 217 25.11 4.05 13.58
N LEU A 218 25.73 3.15 12.80
CA LEU A 218 26.53 2.04 13.34
C LEU A 218 27.84 2.51 13.99
N MET A 219 28.30 3.73 13.71
CA MET A 219 29.50 4.34 14.28
C MET A 219 29.17 5.31 15.42
N SER A 220 27.91 5.56 15.73
CA SER A 220 27.51 6.45 16.82
C SER A 220 27.32 5.68 18.13
N ASP A 221 27.57 6.37 19.25
CA ASP A 221 27.30 5.84 20.61
C ASP A 221 25.77 5.72 20.89
N ASP A 222 24.94 6.23 20.00
CA ASP A 222 23.48 6.24 20.12
C ASP A 222 22.84 4.88 19.80
N LEU A 223 23.61 3.95 19.21
CA LEU A 223 23.19 2.61 18.87
C LEU A 223 24.10 1.58 19.52
N LYS A 224 23.55 0.78 20.43
CA LYS A 224 24.27 -0.34 21.05
C LYS A 224 23.58 -1.65 20.68
N ILE A 225 24.40 -2.62 20.26
CA ILE A 225 23.91 -3.97 19.91
C ILE A 225 24.60 -4.96 20.83
N GLY A 226 23.82 -5.62 21.68
CA GLY A 226 24.25 -6.75 22.50
C GLY A 226 23.87 -8.07 21.85
N GLY A 227 24.62 -9.15 22.13
CA GLY A 227 24.33 -10.48 21.59
C GLY A 227 24.69 -10.66 20.11
N SER A 228 23.90 -11.45 19.40
CA SER A 228 24.16 -11.85 18.01
C SER A 228 23.72 -10.76 17.01
N LYS A 229 24.66 -10.05 16.42
CA LYS A 229 24.39 -9.09 15.33
C LYS A 229 23.78 -9.77 14.12
N ILE A 230 24.13 -11.01 13.85
CA ILE A 230 23.62 -11.78 12.71
C ILE A 230 22.12 -12.06 12.90
N ASP A 231 21.73 -12.47 14.10
CA ASP A 231 20.32 -12.77 14.39
C ASP A 231 19.47 -11.50 14.43
N LEU A 232 20.04 -10.38 14.86
CA LEU A 232 19.39 -9.09 14.75
C LEU A 232 19.09 -8.72 13.28
N VAL A 233 20.09 -8.86 12.42
CA VAL A 233 19.91 -8.62 10.96
C VAL A 233 18.90 -9.58 10.36
N ARG A 234 18.97 -10.87 10.72
CA ARG A 234 17.97 -11.87 10.27
C ARG A 234 16.57 -11.49 10.71
N PHE A 235 16.39 -11.11 11.96
CA PHE A 235 15.10 -10.70 12.50
C PHE A 235 14.48 -9.57 11.67
N PHE A 236 15.22 -8.48 11.47
CA PHE A 236 14.72 -7.33 10.72
C PHE A 236 14.62 -7.58 9.20
N SER A 237 15.35 -8.54 8.64
CA SER A 237 15.22 -8.92 7.23
C SER A 237 13.95 -9.69 6.91
N LEU A 238 13.25 -10.21 7.93
CA LEU A 238 11.95 -10.85 7.78
C LEU A 238 10.78 -9.85 7.80
N ILE A 239 11.05 -8.58 8.07
CA ILE A 239 10.04 -7.55 8.02
C ILE A 239 10.06 -6.93 6.62
N ASP A 240 8.96 -7.09 5.90
CA ASP A 240 8.82 -6.48 4.58
C ASP A 240 8.91 -4.97 4.65
N LYS A 241 9.62 -4.41 3.71
CA LYS A 241 9.59 -2.96 3.53
C LYS A 241 8.26 -2.61 2.86
N ALA A 242 7.57 -1.65 3.42
CA ALA A 242 6.38 -1.11 2.78
C ALA A 242 6.69 -0.83 1.30
N PRO A 243 5.89 -1.32 0.35
CA PRO A 243 6.05 -0.98 -1.05
C PRO A 243 6.04 0.55 -1.17
N GLY A 244 6.93 1.10 -1.96
CA GLY A 244 7.01 2.55 -2.14
C GLY A 244 5.75 3.06 -2.82
N THR A 245 5.81 3.16 -4.11
CA THR A 245 4.66 3.47 -4.97
C THR A 245 4.25 2.20 -5.71
N PHE A 246 2.98 2.07 -5.98
CA PHE A 246 2.42 0.95 -6.72
C PHE A 246 1.42 1.47 -7.76
N ALA A 247 1.18 0.69 -8.81
CA ALA A 247 0.19 1.01 -9.82
C ALA A 247 -1.23 0.77 -9.27
N ILE A 248 -2.18 1.60 -9.70
CA ILE A 248 -3.60 1.49 -9.31
C ILE A 248 -4.45 1.13 -10.52
N VAL A 249 -4.11 1.67 -11.69
CA VAL A 249 -4.92 1.54 -12.91
C VAL A 249 -4.27 0.66 -13.97
N THR A 250 -3.18 0.01 -13.62
CA THR A 250 -2.51 -1.04 -14.41
C THR A 250 -2.12 -2.18 -13.47
N PRO A 251 -1.91 -3.39 -13.99
CA PRO A 251 -1.38 -4.52 -13.22
C PRO A 251 -0.06 -4.23 -12.55
#